data_e41431ec811cf257b96f9be7bdfdf768
#
_entry.id   e41431ec811cf257b96f9be7bdfdf768
#
_cell.length_a   1.000
_cell.length_b   1.000
_cell.length_c   1.000
_cell.angle_alpha   90.00
_cell.angle_beta   90.00
_cell.angle_gamma   90.00
#
_symmetry.space_group_name_H-M   'P 1'
#
loop_
_entity.id
_entity.type
_entity.pdbx_description
1 polymer ?
#
loop_
_entity_poly.entity_id
_entity_poly.type
_entity_poly.pdbx_seq_one_letter_code
_entity_poly.pdbx_strand_id
1 'polypeptide(L)'
;LPLGIVIIMVATIFLLAGHGQELCFTLFLSRKWTLALFFALILSYMVSPYTFEGVSIFWVPYLLLLSFSVYLLINLSHPLRSIFCSAFTAFCIFILSLFISPQPKGYIYEPFVIYSLVCSLLSIVFAYSRSSAIFNSIVSILVFNSILIFRGGYSTLLAPSAFTAACLSCCISVVPILLSQKITVFRTRRIFQTEAGSSLHPLTGKKRKRFKK
;
A
#
# COMPACT_ATOMS: atom_id res chain seq x y z
N LEU A 1 4.11 16.56 13.98
CA LEU A 1 4.56 15.32 13.34
C LEU A 1 3.73 15.10 12.09
N PRO A 2 4.35 14.81 10.92
CA PRO A 2 3.59 14.47 9.72
C PRO A 2 2.77 13.21 9.94
N LEU A 3 1.54 13.21 9.44
CA LEU A 3 0.59 12.10 9.60
C LEU A 3 1.18 10.76 9.12
N GLY A 4 2.03 10.78 8.10
CA GLY A 4 2.73 9.59 7.61
C GLY A 4 3.59 8.90 8.66
N ILE A 5 4.27 9.67 9.52
CA ILE A 5 5.06 9.10 10.63
C ILE A 5 4.14 8.47 11.67
N VAL A 6 3.02 9.10 11.97
CA VAL A 6 2.01 8.54 12.91
C VAL A 6 1.51 7.19 12.39
N ILE A 7 1.22 7.08 11.11
CA ILE A 7 0.80 5.82 10.48
C ILE A 7 1.88 4.73 10.66
N ILE A 8 3.14 5.06 10.40
CA ILE A 8 4.25 4.09 10.57
C ILE A 8 4.43 3.73 12.05
N MET A 9 4.29 4.68 12.96
CA MET A 9 4.36 4.41 14.41
C MET A 9 3.26 3.44 14.85
N VAL A 10 2.03 3.66 14.42
CA VAL A 10 0.90 2.75 14.69
C VAL A 10 1.18 1.37 14.10
N ALA A 11 1.63 1.27 12.85
CA ALA A 11 2.01 0.00 12.23
C ALA A 11 3.14 -0.70 12.99
N THR A 12 4.13 0.05 13.48
CA THR A 12 5.22 -0.48 14.31
C THR A 12 4.71 -1.06 15.62
N ILE A 13 3.79 -0.37 16.31
CA ILE A 13 3.16 -0.86 17.55
C ILE A 13 2.38 -2.15 17.27
N PHE A 14 1.60 -2.22 16.18
CA PHE A 14 0.90 -3.44 15.78
C PHE A 14 1.85 -4.62 15.54
N LEU A 15 2.99 -4.37 14.89
CA LEU A 15 4.02 -5.39 14.68
C LEU A 15 4.66 -5.83 16.00
N LEU A 16 4.94 -4.90 16.92
CA LEU A 16 5.48 -5.21 18.26
C LEU A 16 4.51 -6.01 19.10
N ALA A 17 3.21 -5.75 19.00
CA ALA A 17 2.16 -6.50 19.66
C ALA A 17 1.96 -7.93 19.10
N GLY A 18 2.72 -8.34 18.08
CA GLY A 18 2.62 -9.67 17.47
C GLY A 18 1.59 -9.78 16.35
N HIS A 19 0.89 -8.68 16.07
CA HIS A 19 -0.05 -8.59 14.96
C HIS A 19 0.67 -8.13 13.67
N GLY A 20 0.06 -8.36 12.51
CA GLY A 20 0.63 -7.84 11.25
C GLY A 20 1.61 -8.78 10.53
N GLN A 21 1.56 -10.07 10.81
CA GLN A 21 2.33 -11.06 10.02
C GLN A 21 1.99 -10.95 8.52
N GLU A 22 0.74 -10.68 8.17
CA GLU A 22 0.32 -10.47 6.79
C GLU A 22 1.02 -9.27 6.14
N LEU A 23 1.32 -8.22 6.93
CA LEU A 23 2.09 -7.07 6.44
C LEU A 23 3.52 -7.48 6.10
N CYS A 24 4.16 -8.28 6.93
CA CYS A 24 5.49 -8.80 6.68
C CYS A 24 5.54 -9.65 5.39
N PHE A 25 4.54 -10.53 5.19
CA PHE A 25 4.40 -11.28 3.94
C PHE A 25 4.21 -10.37 2.73
N THR A 26 3.40 -9.33 2.87
CA THR A 26 3.15 -8.38 1.80
C THR A 26 4.41 -7.60 1.41
N LEU A 27 5.27 -7.31 2.38
CA LEU A 27 6.53 -6.59 2.16
C LEU A 27 7.69 -7.52 1.78
N PHE A 28 7.48 -8.84 1.72
CA PHE A 28 8.53 -9.87 1.55
C PHE A 28 9.66 -9.77 2.58
N LEU A 29 9.38 -9.21 3.75
CA LEU A 29 10.35 -9.02 4.81
C LEU A 29 10.00 -9.86 6.04
N SER A 30 11.01 -10.33 6.76
CA SER A 30 10.79 -10.89 8.08
C SER A 30 10.38 -9.78 9.07
N ARG A 31 9.71 -10.15 10.16
CA ARG A 31 9.27 -9.19 11.18
C ARG A 31 10.39 -8.28 11.69
N LYS A 32 11.59 -8.82 11.88
CA LYS A 32 12.76 -8.06 12.34
C LYS A 32 13.17 -6.97 11.34
N TRP A 33 13.22 -7.32 10.07
CA TRP A 33 13.58 -6.38 8.99
C TRP A 33 12.50 -5.34 8.73
N THR A 34 11.22 -5.72 8.84
CA THR A 34 10.11 -4.75 8.72
C THR A 34 10.14 -3.73 9.85
N LEU A 35 10.39 -4.18 11.10
CA LEU A 35 10.58 -3.28 12.22
C LEU A 35 11.79 -2.37 12.03
N ALA A 36 12.93 -2.92 11.59
CA ALA A 36 14.13 -2.13 11.31
C ALA A 36 13.88 -1.05 10.26
N LEU A 37 13.16 -1.39 9.17
CA LEU A 37 12.77 -0.43 8.13
C LEU A 37 11.89 0.69 8.69
N PHE A 38 10.88 0.35 9.48
CA PHE A 38 9.98 1.34 10.07
C PHE A 38 10.69 2.26 11.06
N PHE A 39 11.54 1.70 11.93
CA PHE A 39 12.36 2.50 12.82
C PHE A 39 13.34 3.41 12.04
N ALA A 40 13.98 2.88 11.00
CA ALA A 40 14.84 3.67 10.13
C ALA A 40 14.10 4.83 9.46
N LEU A 41 12.86 4.60 8.98
CA LEU A 41 12.02 5.65 8.41
C LEU A 41 11.63 6.71 9.44
N ILE A 42 11.25 6.32 10.66
CA ILE A 42 10.92 7.26 11.74
C ILE A 42 12.14 8.10 12.09
N LEU A 43 13.30 7.47 12.32
CA LEU A 43 14.53 8.16 12.69
C LEU A 43 15.03 9.07 11.57
N SER A 44 14.90 8.65 10.31
CA SER A 44 15.36 9.43 9.16
C SER A 44 14.65 10.79 9.02
N TYR A 45 13.40 10.88 9.48
CA TYR A 45 12.67 12.15 9.51
C TYR A 45 13.13 13.09 10.64
N MET A 46 13.88 12.60 11.62
CA MET A 46 14.52 13.43 12.65
C MET A 46 15.81 14.11 12.15
N VAL A 47 16.37 13.62 11.04
CA VAL A 47 17.57 14.21 10.42
C VAL A 47 17.17 15.45 9.62
N SER A 48 17.90 16.54 9.81
CA SER A 48 17.66 17.79 9.08
C SER A 48 17.82 17.58 7.57
N PRO A 49 16.96 18.20 6.76
CA PRO A 49 17.06 18.10 5.31
C PRO A 49 18.35 18.77 4.82
N TYR A 50 18.96 18.18 3.80
CA TYR A 50 20.04 18.82 3.07
C TYR A 50 19.47 19.77 2.02
N THR A 51 20.04 20.96 1.88
CA THR A 51 19.63 21.93 0.85
C THR A 51 20.62 21.93 -0.31
N PHE A 52 20.12 21.75 -1.51
CA PHE A 52 20.87 21.82 -2.74
C PHE A 52 20.18 22.76 -3.72
N GLU A 53 20.87 23.79 -4.18
CA GLU A 53 20.33 24.82 -5.10
C GLU A 53 18.95 25.38 -4.68
N GLY A 54 18.75 25.58 -3.36
CA GLY A 54 17.49 26.09 -2.81
C GLY A 54 16.37 25.05 -2.67
N VAL A 55 16.62 23.79 -3.02
CA VAL A 55 15.70 22.68 -2.80
C VAL A 55 16.11 21.91 -1.56
N SER A 56 15.21 21.77 -0.60
CA SER A 56 15.43 20.93 0.58
C SER A 56 15.19 19.46 0.21
N ILE A 57 16.16 18.59 0.46
CA ILE A 57 16.05 17.17 0.16
C ILE A 57 16.19 16.36 1.44
N PHE A 58 15.18 15.57 1.76
CA PHE A 58 15.25 14.58 2.82
C PHE A 58 15.95 13.32 2.28
N TRP A 59 17.26 13.35 2.20
CA TRP A 59 18.07 12.32 1.56
C TRP A 59 17.85 10.93 2.15
N VAL A 60 17.88 10.82 3.47
CA VAL A 60 17.81 9.51 4.12
C VAL A 60 16.47 8.84 3.90
N PRO A 61 15.30 9.46 4.19
CA PRO A 61 14.00 8.83 3.93
C PRO A 61 13.76 8.60 2.44
N TYR A 62 14.27 9.49 1.56
CA TYR A 62 14.15 9.31 0.12
C TYR A 62 14.91 8.07 -0.36
N LEU A 63 16.18 7.91 0.04
CA LEU A 63 17.00 6.76 -0.31
C LEU A 63 16.44 5.46 0.29
N LEU A 64 15.92 5.50 1.52
CA LEU A 64 15.29 4.33 2.14
C LEU A 64 14.04 3.88 1.35
N LEU A 65 13.17 4.82 0.98
CA LEU A 65 11.98 4.49 0.18
C LEU A 65 12.35 4.02 -1.23
N LEU A 66 13.36 4.63 -1.85
CA LEU A 66 13.85 4.21 -3.16
C LEU A 66 14.45 2.80 -3.09
N SER A 67 15.33 2.53 -2.15
CA SER A 67 15.95 1.22 -1.94
C SER A 67 14.90 0.16 -1.64
N PHE A 68 13.90 0.49 -0.81
CA PHE A 68 12.79 -0.40 -0.52
C PHE A 68 11.93 -0.67 -1.76
N SER A 69 11.70 0.34 -2.61
CA SER A 69 10.98 0.18 -3.86
C SER A 69 11.72 -0.75 -4.83
N VAL A 70 13.04 -0.61 -4.94
CA VAL A 70 13.88 -1.51 -5.76
C VAL A 70 13.81 -2.95 -5.20
N TYR A 71 13.91 -3.10 -3.88
CA TYR A 71 13.76 -4.41 -3.23
C TYR A 71 12.39 -5.05 -3.54
N LEU A 72 11.30 -4.30 -3.43
CA LEU A 72 9.97 -4.79 -3.79
C LEU A 72 9.91 -5.18 -5.28
N LEU A 73 10.46 -4.35 -6.16
CA LEU A 73 10.44 -4.59 -7.61
C LEU A 73 11.09 -5.92 -7.97
N ILE A 74 12.23 -6.26 -7.36
CA ILE A 74 12.95 -7.52 -7.61
C ILE A 74 12.10 -8.73 -7.17
N ASN A 75 11.31 -8.58 -6.10
CA ASN A 75 10.48 -9.66 -5.57
C ASN A 75 9.07 -9.75 -6.20
N LEU A 76 8.72 -8.82 -7.11
CA LEU A 76 7.44 -8.85 -7.81
C LEU A 76 7.45 -9.86 -8.98
N SER A 77 6.35 -10.58 -9.16
CA SER A 77 6.20 -11.54 -10.27
C SER A 77 6.15 -10.87 -11.66
N HIS A 78 5.69 -9.62 -11.72
CA HIS A 78 5.57 -8.86 -12.98
C HIS A 78 6.17 -7.45 -12.83
N PRO A 79 7.51 -7.31 -12.76
CA PRO A 79 8.16 -6.03 -12.47
C PRO A 79 7.89 -4.97 -13.53
N LEU A 80 7.97 -5.31 -14.83
CA LEU A 80 7.72 -4.37 -15.92
C LEU A 80 6.31 -3.77 -15.87
N ARG A 81 5.30 -4.62 -15.65
CA ARG A 81 3.92 -4.16 -15.49
C ARG A 81 3.79 -3.16 -14.34
N SER A 82 4.41 -3.44 -13.20
CA SER A 82 4.36 -2.54 -12.04
C SER A 82 5.04 -1.19 -12.33
N ILE A 83 6.16 -1.18 -13.07
CA ILE A 83 6.82 0.06 -13.48
C ILE A 83 5.89 0.90 -14.38
N PHE A 84 5.29 0.30 -15.41
CA PHE A 84 4.36 1.01 -16.28
C PHE A 84 3.14 1.53 -15.53
N CYS A 85 2.56 0.73 -14.64
CA CYS A 85 1.42 1.14 -13.83
C CYS A 85 1.78 2.31 -12.90
N SER A 86 2.95 2.28 -12.26
CA SER A 86 3.38 3.36 -11.38
C SER A 86 3.68 4.66 -12.15
N ALA A 87 4.31 4.56 -13.32
CA ALA A 87 4.56 5.70 -14.19
C ALA A 87 3.24 6.32 -14.70
N PHE A 88 2.30 5.49 -15.12
CA PHE A 88 0.97 5.94 -15.55
C PHE A 88 0.20 6.61 -14.41
N THR A 89 0.23 6.01 -13.21
CA THR A 89 -0.40 6.59 -12.02
C THR A 89 0.22 7.94 -11.67
N ALA A 90 1.56 8.05 -11.70
CA ALA A 90 2.26 9.31 -11.47
C ALA A 90 1.86 10.39 -12.48
N PHE A 91 1.72 10.01 -13.74
CA PHE A 91 1.27 10.90 -14.81
C PHE A 91 -0.17 11.38 -14.60
N CYS A 92 -1.08 10.48 -14.22
CA CYS A 92 -2.47 10.85 -13.89
C CYS A 92 -2.53 11.85 -12.71
N ILE A 93 -1.74 11.61 -11.65
CA ILE A 93 -1.65 12.53 -10.50
C ILE A 93 -1.06 13.87 -10.94
N PHE A 94 -0.07 13.85 -11.83
CA PHE A 94 0.53 15.07 -12.37
C PHE A 94 -0.49 15.89 -13.16
N ILE A 95 -1.25 15.27 -14.06
CA ILE A 95 -2.34 15.97 -14.77
C ILE A 95 -3.33 16.57 -13.78
N LEU A 96 -3.75 15.79 -12.79
CA LEU A 96 -4.67 16.26 -11.75
C LEU A 96 -4.10 17.48 -11.01
N SER A 97 -2.80 17.49 -10.73
CA SER A 97 -2.14 18.61 -10.06
C SER A 97 -2.22 19.90 -10.85
N LEU A 98 -2.26 19.85 -12.19
CA LEU A 98 -2.42 21.02 -13.06
C LEU A 98 -3.79 21.68 -12.91
N PHE A 99 -4.83 20.90 -12.62
CA PHE A 99 -6.18 21.40 -12.37
C PHE A 99 -6.36 21.90 -10.94
N ILE A 100 -5.65 21.34 -9.96
CA ILE A 100 -5.75 21.71 -8.56
C ILE A 100 -4.91 22.95 -8.25
N SER A 101 -3.73 23.07 -8.85
CA SER A 101 -2.77 24.16 -8.56
C SER A 101 -3.34 25.58 -8.76
N PRO A 102 -4.17 25.87 -9.80
CA PRO A 102 -4.73 27.22 -10.00
C PRO A 102 -5.94 27.55 -9.09
N GLN A 103 -6.42 26.60 -8.29
CA GLN A 103 -7.58 26.83 -7.42
C GLN A 103 -7.24 27.71 -6.23
N PRO A 104 -8.13 28.63 -5.81
CA PRO A 104 -7.89 29.49 -4.64
C PRO A 104 -7.70 28.65 -3.38
N LYS A 105 -6.71 29.03 -2.57
CA LYS A 105 -6.47 28.39 -1.25
C LYS A 105 -7.74 28.50 -0.41
N GLY A 106 -8.31 27.37 -0.02
CA GLY A 106 -9.56 27.28 0.74
C GLY A 106 -10.66 26.47 0.06
N TYR A 107 -10.61 26.28 -1.26
CA TYR A 107 -11.56 25.45 -1.99
C TYR A 107 -11.24 23.94 -1.88
N ILE A 108 -9.96 23.61 -1.72
CA ILE A 108 -9.51 22.23 -1.60
C ILE A 108 -8.69 22.09 -0.32
N TYR A 109 -9.23 21.32 0.63
CA TYR A 109 -8.50 20.89 1.81
C TYR A 109 -7.30 20.05 1.37
N GLU A 110 -6.11 20.47 1.73
CA GLU A 110 -4.83 19.79 1.56
C GLU A 110 -4.71 18.88 0.32
N PRO A 111 -4.14 19.36 -0.79
CA PRO A 111 -4.07 18.66 -2.08
C PRO A 111 -3.50 17.22 -2.00
N PHE A 112 -2.63 16.96 -1.01
CA PHE A 112 -2.02 15.64 -0.84
C PHE A 112 -3.03 14.54 -0.50
N VAL A 113 -4.17 14.86 0.13
CA VAL A 113 -5.24 13.89 0.41
C VAL A 113 -5.86 13.42 -0.91
N ILE A 114 -6.12 14.35 -1.82
CA ILE A 114 -6.66 14.04 -3.14
C ILE A 114 -5.68 13.19 -3.94
N TYR A 115 -4.39 13.56 -3.92
CA TYR A 115 -3.35 12.78 -4.59
C TYR A 115 -3.24 11.37 -4.01
N SER A 116 -3.34 11.21 -2.69
CA SER A 116 -3.31 9.89 -2.06
C SER A 116 -4.52 9.03 -2.41
N LEU A 117 -5.71 9.62 -2.48
CA LEU A 117 -6.94 8.92 -2.89
C LEU A 117 -6.86 8.44 -4.35
N VAL A 118 -6.47 9.32 -5.27
CA VAL A 118 -6.33 8.95 -6.68
C VAL A 118 -5.24 7.91 -6.87
N CYS A 119 -4.09 8.09 -6.21
CA CYS A 119 -3.00 7.12 -6.23
C CYS A 119 -3.46 5.76 -5.73
N SER A 120 -4.21 5.70 -4.62
CA SER A 120 -4.71 4.45 -4.05
C SER A 120 -5.73 3.76 -4.95
N LEU A 121 -6.66 4.51 -5.53
CA LEU A 121 -7.66 3.96 -6.45
C LEU A 121 -7.00 3.34 -7.69
N LEU A 122 -6.07 4.07 -8.33
CA LEU A 122 -5.33 3.55 -9.47
C LEU A 122 -4.44 2.36 -9.08
N SER A 123 -3.81 2.41 -7.91
CA SER A 123 -3.02 1.28 -7.41
C SER A 123 -3.87 0.04 -7.17
N ILE A 124 -5.12 0.16 -6.68
CA ILE A 124 -6.05 -0.97 -6.52
C ILE A 124 -6.43 -1.55 -7.88
N VAL A 125 -6.76 -0.70 -8.85
CA VAL A 125 -7.18 -1.13 -10.20
C VAL A 125 -6.06 -1.87 -10.93
N PHE A 126 -4.83 -1.40 -10.84
CA PHE A 126 -3.70 -1.98 -11.54
C PHE A 126 -2.96 -3.07 -10.75
N ALA A 127 -3.20 -3.19 -9.45
CA ALA A 127 -2.52 -4.17 -8.61
C ALA A 127 -3.00 -5.59 -8.93
N TYR A 128 -2.05 -6.48 -9.18
CA TYR A 128 -2.28 -7.92 -9.24
C TYR A 128 -1.93 -8.62 -7.91
N SER A 129 -1.24 -7.90 -7.01
CA SER A 129 -0.88 -8.37 -5.65
C SER A 129 -0.82 -7.20 -4.67
N ARG A 130 -0.86 -7.50 -3.37
CA ARG A 130 -0.72 -6.48 -2.30
C ARG A 130 0.61 -5.74 -2.41
N SER A 131 1.68 -6.48 -2.66
CA SER A 131 3.03 -5.93 -2.81
C SER A 131 3.13 -4.99 -4.02
N SER A 132 2.46 -5.33 -5.13
CA SER A 132 2.35 -4.47 -6.31
C SER A 132 1.59 -3.17 -5.99
N ALA A 133 0.53 -3.22 -5.17
CA ALA A 133 -0.20 -2.03 -4.76
C ALA A 133 0.68 -1.07 -3.93
N ILE A 134 1.45 -1.62 -2.97
CA ILE A 134 2.40 -0.83 -2.16
C ILE A 134 3.48 -0.23 -3.04
N PHE A 135 4.08 -1.03 -3.93
CA PHE A 135 5.09 -0.56 -4.87
C PHE A 135 4.56 0.60 -5.73
N ASN A 136 3.39 0.41 -6.36
CA ASN A 136 2.78 1.44 -7.20
C ASN A 136 2.50 2.72 -6.41
N SER A 137 1.99 2.61 -5.18
CA SER A 137 1.70 3.76 -4.33
C SER A 137 2.95 4.56 -3.99
N ILE A 138 4.03 3.90 -3.58
CA ILE A 138 5.28 4.57 -3.20
C ILE A 138 5.93 5.20 -4.43
N VAL A 139 6.15 4.41 -5.49
CA VAL A 139 6.88 4.87 -6.67
C VAL A 139 6.14 5.98 -7.39
N SER A 140 4.81 5.89 -7.52
CA SER A 140 4.01 6.92 -8.17
C SER A 140 4.15 8.27 -7.46
N ILE A 141 4.11 8.30 -6.13
CA ILE A 141 4.27 9.54 -5.38
C ILE A 141 5.71 10.07 -5.46
N LEU A 142 6.73 9.19 -5.41
CA LEU A 142 8.12 9.59 -5.58
C LEU A 142 8.36 10.22 -6.96
N VAL A 143 7.89 9.56 -8.02
CA VAL A 143 8.02 10.07 -9.41
C VAL A 143 7.26 11.38 -9.58
N PHE A 144 6.02 11.45 -9.11
CA PHE A 144 5.20 12.66 -9.16
C PHE A 144 5.91 13.84 -8.45
N ASN A 145 6.41 13.62 -7.23
CA ASN A 145 7.09 14.66 -6.47
C ASN A 145 8.38 15.12 -7.19
N SER A 146 9.12 14.19 -7.79
CA SER A 146 10.31 14.53 -8.59
C SER A 146 9.96 15.39 -9.80
N ILE A 147 8.89 15.06 -10.54
CA ILE A 147 8.41 15.86 -11.69
C ILE A 147 8.05 17.28 -11.26
N LEU A 148 7.38 17.44 -10.10
CA LEU A 148 7.01 18.76 -9.61
C LEU A 148 8.20 19.63 -9.25
N ILE A 149 9.27 19.03 -8.71
CA ILE A 149 10.52 19.76 -8.43
C ILE A 149 11.18 20.23 -9.72
N PHE A 150 11.33 19.34 -10.70
CA PHE A 150 11.91 19.72 -12.00
C PHE A 150 11.14 20.86 -12.69
N ARG A 151 9.85 20.96 -12.40
CA ARG A 151 9.00 22.05 -12.92
C ARG A 151 9.06 23.33 -12.07
N GLY A 152 9.82 23.35 -10.99
CA GLY A 152 9.91 24.50 -10.08
C GLY A 152 8.68 24.70 -9.18
N GLY A 153 7.81 23.68 -9.09
CA GLY A 153 6.58 23.75 -8.28
C GLY A 153 6.77 23.45 -6.79
N TYR A 154 7.87 22.80 -6.41
CA TYR A 154 8.18 22.44 -5.04
C TYR A 154 9.62 22.77 -4.68
N SER A 155 9.81 23.28 -3.48
CA SER A 155 11.13 23.56 -2.90
C SER A 155 11.70 22.39 -2.08
N THR A 156 10.96 21.30 -1.95
CA THR A 156 11.35 20.20 -1.06
C THR A 156 11.07 18.84 -1.70
N LEU A 157 12.13 18.05 -1.92
CA LEU A 157 12.00 16.65 -2.37
C LEU A 157 11.62 15.78 -1.16
N LEU A 158 10.60 14.95 -1.36
CA LEU A 158 10.01 14.12 -0.31
C LEU A 158 9.56 14.96 0.91
N ALA A 159 8.86 16.06 0.63
CA ALA A 159 8.23 16.85 1.68
C ALA A 159 7.38 15.97 2.62
N PRO A 160 7.16 16.38 3.88
CA PRO A 160 6.31 15.64 4.82
C PRO A 160 4.91 15.35 4.26
N SER A 161 4.37 16.21 3.40
CA SER A 161 3.10 16.01 2.69
C SER A 161 3.18 14.86 1.67
N ALA A 162 4.25 14.80 0.87
CA ALA A 162 4.46 13.72 -0.11
C ALA A 162 4.66 12.36 0.59
N PHE A 163 5.41 12.34 1.68
CA PHE A 163 5.58 11.14 2.50
C PHE A 163 4.25 10.67 3.11
N THR A 164 3.46 11.61 3.63
CA THR A 164 2.12 11.33 4.16
C THR A 164 1.21 10.79 3.05
N ALA A 165 1.27 11.36 1.85
CA ALA A 165 0.50 10.86 0.70
C ALA A 165 0.89 9.43 0.33
N ALA A 166 2.17 9.09 0.33
CA ALA A 166 2.64 7.74 0.06
C ALA A 166 2.14 6.75 1.13
N CYS A 167 2.25 7.07 2.42
CA CYS A 167 1.77 6.24 3.50
C CYS A 167 0.25 6.03 3.47
N LEU A 168 -0.52 7.10 3.28
CA LEU A 168 -1.99 7.03 3.15
C LEU A 168 -2.39 6.19 1.94
N SER A 169 -1.76 6.41 0.80
CA SER A 169 -2.03 5.66 -0.42
C SER A 169 -1.76 4.16 -0.23
N CYS A 170 -0.67 3.79 0.44
CA CYS A 170 -0.38 2.40 0.79
C CYS A 170 -1.47 1.80 1.69
N CYS A 171 -1.88 2.50 2.74
CA CYS A 171 -2.93 2.02 3.64
C CYS A 171 -4.26 1.83 2.92
N ILE A 172 -4.69 2.84 2.16
CA ILE A 172 -5.98 2.79 1.46
C ILE A 172 -5.98 1.71 0.36
N SER A 173 -4.87 1.49 -0.34
CA SER A 173 -4.79 0.47 -1.38
C SER A 173 -4.72 -0.96 -0.84
N VAL A 174 -4.10 -1.18 0.31
CA VAL A 174 -3.93 -2.51 0.89
C VAL A 174 -5.21 -3.00 1.58
N VAL A 175 -5.95 -2.13 2.27
CA VAL A 175 -7.16 -2.49 3.02
C VAL A 175 -8.23 -3.18 2.17
N PRO A 176 -8.66 -2.67 1.01
CA PRO A 176 -9.66 -3.34 0.16
C PRO A 176 -9.18 -4.71 -0.35
N ILE A 177 -7.89 -4.83 -0.68
CA ILE A 177 -7.31 -6.09 -1.16
C ILE A 177 -7.33 -7.15 -0.03
N LEU A 178 -7.02 -6.73 1.20
CA LEU A 178 -7.13 -7.58 2.38
C LEU A 178 -8.57 -8.04 2.64
N LEU A 179 -9.52 -7.12 2.56
CA LEU A 179 -10.94 -7.41 2.77
C LEU A 179 -11.48 -8.38 1.72
N SER A 180 -11.18 -8.15 0.44
CA SER A 180 -11.64 -9.01 -0.65
C SER A 180 -11.14 -10.46 -0.49
N GLN A 181 -9.90 -10.65 -0.08
CA GLN A 181 -9.34 -11.97 0.16
C GLN A 181 -9.99 -12.68 1.35
N LYS A 182 -10.24 -11.97 2.45
CA LYS A 182 -10.96 -12.56 3.60
C LYS A 182 -12.38 -12.98 3.22
N ILE A 183 -13.08 -12.16 2.44
CA ILE A 183 -14.43 -12.47 1.97
C ILE A 183 -14.39 -13.72 1.07
N THR A 184 -13.43 -13.84 0.16
CA THR A 184 -13.28 -14.98 -0.72
C THR A 184 -13.03 -16.26 0.08
N VAL A 185 -12.10 -16.23 1.04
CA VAL A 185 -11.80 -17.38 1.92
C VAL A 185 -13.03 -17.79 2.73
N PHE A 186 -13.79 -16.82 3.26
CA PHE A 186 -15.00 -17.09 4.03
C PHE A 186 -16.11 -17.70 3.16
N ARG A 187 -16.25 -17.22 1.93
CA ARG A 187 -17.21 -17.75 0.95
C ARG A 187 -16.87 -19.19 0.55
N THR A 188 -15.60 -19.46 0.30
CA THR A 188 -15.11 -20.80 -0.03
C THR A 188 -15.34 -21.77 1.14
N ARG A 189 -15.05 -21.37 2.37
CA ARG A 189 -15.33 -22.19 3.56
C ARG A 189 -16.82 -22.52 3.72
N ARG A 190 -17.72 -21.55 3.47
CA ARG A 190 -19.15 -21.81 3.50
C ARG A 190 -19.60 -22.84 2.45
N ILE A 191 -19.07 -22.74 1.23
CA ILE A 191 -19.41 -23.69 0.16
C ILE A 191 -18.98 -25.10 0.57
N PHE A 192 -17.75 -25.28 1.06
CA PHE A 192 -17.25 -26.60 1.54
C PHE A 192 -18.08 -27.14 2.71
N GLN A 193 -18.53 -26.29 3.66
CA GLN A 193 -19.38 -26.72 4.76
C GLN A 193 -20.79 -27.12 4.29
N THR A 194 -21.32 -26.44 3.29
CA THR A 194 -22.64 -26.77 2.72
C THR A 194 -22.58 -28.08 1.94
N GLU A 195 -21.51 -28.33 1.17
CA GLU A 195 -21.30 -29.59 0.45
C GLU A 195 -21.04 -30.77 1.41
N ALA A 196 -20.22 -30.56 2.45
CA ALA A 196 -19.99 -31.57 3.48
C ALA A 196 -21.26 -31.87 4.29
N GLY A 197 -22.12 -30.88 4.53
CA GLY A 197 -23.42 -31.07 5.17
C GLY A 197 -24.42 -31.80 4.30
N SER A 198 -24.39 -31.60 2.98
CA SER A 198 -25.28 -32.30 2.05
C SER A 198 -24.87 -33.75 1.77
N SER A 199 -23.57 -34.06 1.88
CA SER A 199 -23.06 -35.43 1.73
C SER A 199 -23.26 -36.29 2.99
N LEU A 200 -23.59 -35.66 4.13
CA LEU A 200 -23.93 -36.34 5.38
C LEU A 200 -25.44 -36.59 5.59
N HIS A 201 -26.27 -36.37 4.57
CA HIS A 201 -27.66 -36.77 4.65
C HIS A 201 -27.74 -38.30 4.48
N PRO A 202 -28.38 -38.98 5.45
CA PRO A 202 -28.05 -40.34 5.81
C PRO A 202 -28.59 -41.36 4.82
N LEU A 203 -27.76 -42.29 4.47
CA LEU A 203 -28.21 -43.64 4.06
C LEU A 203 -28.82 -44.41 5.26
N THR A 204 -29.41 -43.70 6.23
CA THR A 204 -30.18 -44.31 7.34
C THR A 204 -31.65 -44.33 7.00
N GLY A 205 -32.01 -45.16 6.04
CA GLY A 205 -33.45 -45.33 5.82
C GLY A 205 -33.79 -46.20 4.62
N LYS A 206 -33.35 -47.45 4.57
CA LYS A 206 -34.12 -48.51 3.97
C LYS A 206 -33.29 -49.80 3.90
N LYS A 207 -33.75 -50.79 4.61
CA LYS A 207 -33.75 -52.23 4.43
C LYS A 207 -33.30 -53.02 5.65
N ARG A 208 -34.05 -52.89 6.73
CA ARG A 208 -34.37 -54.07 7.55
C ARG A 208 -35.71 -54.63 7.08
N LYS A 209 -35.72 -55.42 6.05
CA LYS A 209 -36.81 -56.35 5.78
C LYS A 209 -36.25 -57.70 5.40
N ARG A 210 -36.53 -58.64 6.35
CA ARG A 210 -36.81 -60.07 6.16
C ARG A 210 -35.69 -60.93 5.51
N PHE A 211 -35.00 -61.63 6.38
CA PHE A 211 -34.89 -63.10 6.17
C PHE A 211 -35.37 -63.80 7.46
N LYS A 212 -36.65 -64.15 7.46
CA LYS A 212 -37.16 -65.33 8.16
C LYS A 212 -37.34 -66.37 7.09
N LYS A 213 -36.52 -67.41 7.11
CA LYS A 213 -36.85 -68.82 7.04
C LYS A 213 -35.56 -69.62 7.10
#